data_f5e4400732b152f040acccfeb94d165f
#
_entry.id   f5e4400732b152f040acccfeb94d165f
#
_cell.length_a   1.000
_cell.length_b   1.000
_cell.length_c   1.000
_cell.angle_alpha   90.00
_cell.angle_beta   90.00
_cell.angle_gamma   90.00
#
_symmetry.space_group_name_H-M   'P 1'
#
loop_
_entity.id
_entity.type
_entity.pdbx_description
1 polymer ?
#
loop_
_entity_poly.entity_id
_entity_poly.type
_entity_poly.pdbx_seq_one_letter_code
_entity_poly.pdbx_strand_id
1 'polypeptide(L)'
;LVETSFGYHIIQLLERKERASFQEEERALRRKMGQGEHNFDLYRAFDERMKLEYGYRFFPEAYAALQALCDDYFPTSRAFYEKAKELKEPLFHVDGRDFTQADFAYYIQRSPFSTKTYSGDFMREVFDLYVRDIVTEAERSNLEQKHPEMPLLMQEYRDGILLFEISNQKVWSHPAAEQKALEKAWIEELNRKYPVEVNWKVLKKLN
;
A
#
# COMPACT_ATOMS: atom_id res chain seq x y z
N LEU A 1 24.48 -22.64 37.90
CA LEU A 1 23.32 -23.47 37.65
C LEU A 1 22.07 -22.60 37.62
N VAL A 2 21.29 -22.69 36.56
CA VAL A 2 20.03 -21.94 36.41
C VAL A 2 18.89 -22.93 36.28
N GLU A 3 17.83 -22.74 37.07
CA GLU A 3 16.62 -23.55 37.00
C GLU A 3 15.57 -22.84 36.14
N THR A 4 14.95 -23.58 35.23
CA THR A 4 13.85 -23.10 34.39
C THR A 4 12.73 -24.17 34.40
N SER A 5 11.57 -23.87 33.82
CA SER A 5 10.49 -24.81 33.62
C SER A 5 10.88 -26.06 32.79
N PHE A 6 12.01 -26.03 32.11
CA PHE A 6 12.56 -27.11 31.30
C PHE A 6 13.68 -27.90 32.01
N GLY A 7 14.02 -27.58 33.28
CA GLY A 7 15.03 -28.23 34.08
C GLY A 7 16.22 -27.35 34.46
N TYR A 8 17.33 -28.01 34.83
CA TYR A 8 18.55 -27.34 35.26
C TYR A 8 19.52 -27.13 34.11
N HIS A 9 20.05 -25.92 33.97
CA HIS A 9 20.95 -25.51 32.89
C HIS A 9 22.29 -25.05 33.47
N ILE A 10 23.39 -25.50 32.86
CA ILE A 10 24.71 -24.97 33.09
C ILE A 10 25.05 -23.99 31.97
N ILE A 11 25.15 -22.70 32.30
CA ILE A 11 25.36 -21.64 31.33
C ILE A 11 26.78 -21.10 31.54
N GLN A 12 27.55 -21.08 30.46
CA GLN A 12 28.88 -20.44 30.41
C GLN A 12 28.80 -19.21 29.51
N LEU A 13 29.18 -18.05 30.05
CA LEU A 13 29.32 -16.83 29.26
C LEU A 13 30.61 -16.93 28.43
N LEU A 14 30.49 -17.05 27.12
CA LEU A 14 31.67 -17.16 26.23
C LEU A 14 32.17 -15.79 25.75
N GLU A 15 31.22 -14.88 25.50
CA GLU A 15 31.55 -13.54 24.99
C GLU A 15 30.51 -12.53 25.46
N ARG A 16 30.94 -11.32 25.73
CA ARG A 16 30.06 -10.17 25.99
C ARG A 16 30.26 -9.15 24.87
N LYS A 17 29.27 -9.04 24.00
CA LYS A 17 29.27 -8.01 22.96
C LYS A 17 28.78 -6.70 23.53
N GLU A 18 29.45 -5.61 23.22
CA GLU A 18 28.96 -4.28 23.50
C GLU A 18 27.68 -4.03 22.67
N ARG A 19 26.79 -3.16 23.20
CA ARG A 19 25.61 -2.79 22.46
C ARG A 19 26.03 -1.97 21.25
N ALA A 20 25.54 -2.37 20.09
CA ALA A 20 25.72 -1.60 18.87
C ALA A 20 25.09 -0.21 19.02
N SER A 21 25.64 0.78 18.35
CA SER A 21 25.09 2.14 18.31
C SER A 21 23.72 2.13 17.60
N PHE A 22 22.92 3.18 17.84
CA PHE A 22 21.64 3.34 17.14
C PHE A 22 21.79 3.32 15.62
N GLN A 23 22.85 3.93 15.10
CA GLN A 23 23.12 3.99 13.65
C GLN A 23 23.39 2.61 13.05
N GLU A 24 24.05 1.73 13.78
CA GLU A 24 24.31 0.34 13.35
C GLU A 24 23.05 -0.52 13.40
N GLU A 25 22.20 -0.31 14.42
CA GLU A 25 20.97 -1.08 14.64
C GLU A 25 19.73 -0.48 13.94
N GLU A 26 19.80 0.74 13.43
CA GLU A 26 18.65 1.45 12.89
C GLU A 26 17.85 0.63 11.86
N ARG A 27 18.57 0.00 10.91
CA ARG A 27 17.90 -0.82 9.86
C ARG A 27 17.18 -2.03 10.45
N ALA A 28 17.81 -2.68 11.45
CA ALA A 28 17.21 -3.84 12.11
C ALA A 28 16.00 -3.44 12.96
N LEU A 29 16.09 -2.31 13.65
CA LEU A 29 14.99 -1.75 14.45
C LEU A 29 13.83 -1.32 13.56
N ARG A 30 14.07 -0.61 12.45
CA ARG A 30 13.01 -0.23 11.50
C ARG A 30 12.29 -1.45 10.93
N ARG A 31 13.03 -2.52 10.59
CA ARG A 31 12.43 -3.78 10.12
C ARG A 31 11.60 -4.45 11.21
N LYS A 32 12.08 -4.51 12.45
CA LYS A 32 11.33 -5.08 13.58
C LYS A 32 10.06 -4.28 13.88
N MET A 33 10.12 -2.96 13.82
CA MET A 33 8.95 -2.09 13.97
C MET A 33 7.91 -2.33 12.88
N GLY A 34 8.35 -2.53 11.62
CA GLY A 34 7.46 -2.83 10.50
C GLY A 34 6.82 -4.24 10.54
N GLN A 35 7.29 -5.15 11.41
CA GLN A 35 6.79 -6.52 11.52
C GLN A 35 6.07 -6.83 12.84
N GLY A 36 6.06 -5.90 13.80
CA GLY A 36 5.50 -6.12 15.15
C GLY A 36 4.15 -5.46 15.37
N GLU A 37 3.65 -5.56 16.61
CA GLU A 37 2.40 -4.94 17.08
C GLU A 37 2.37 -3.41 16.86
N HIS A 38 3.53 -2.74 16.90
CA HIS A 38 3.66 -1.31 16.60
C HIS A 38 3.23 -0.93 15.18
N ASN A 39 3.21 -1.88 14.26
CA ASN A 39 2.69 -1.64 12.92
C ASN A 39 1.18 -1.34 12.95
N PHE A 40 0.43 -2.02 13.80
CA PHE A 40 -1.00 -1.74 14.01
C PHE A 40 -1.24 -0.33 14.55
N ASP A 41 -0.42 0.14 15.48
CA ASP A 41 -0.54 1.49 16.02
C ASP A 41 -0.24 2.57 14.97
N LEU A 42 0.75 2.34 14.11
CA LEU A 42 1.06 3.24 12.99
C LEU A 42 -0.08 3.30 11.97
N TYR A 43 -0.63 2.15 11.57
CA TYR A 43 -1.79 2.11 10.67
C TYR A 43 -3.01 2.75 11.29
N ARG A 44 -3.30 2.48 12.55
CA ARG A 44 -4.41 3.13 13.25
C ARG A 44 -4.26 4.65 13.34
N ALA A 45 -3.05 5.14 13.65
CA ALA A 45 -2.78 6.56 13.68
C ALA A 45 -2.92 7.21 12.29
N PHE A 46 -2.49 6.52 11.25
CA PHE A 46 -2.71 6.94 9.87
C PHE A 46 -4.20 6.98 9.52
N ASP A 47 -4.93 5.91 9.79
CA ASP A 47 -6.36 5.81 9.51
C ASP A 47 -7.15 6.94 10.21
N GLU A 48 -6.88 7.20 11.49
CA GLU A 48 -7.55 8.28 12.24
C GLU A 48 -7.21 9.67 11.68
N ARG A 49 -5.97 9.89 11.27
CA ARG A 49 -5.57 11.14 10.61
C ARG A 49 -6.30 11.32 9.27
N MET A 50 -6.37 10.28 8.45
CA MET A 50 -7.06 10.34 7.16
C MET A 50 -8.56 10.52 7.32
N LYS A 51 -9.19 9.85 8.29
CA LYS A 51 -10.60 10.07 8.63
C LYS A 51 -10.89 11.53 8.98
N LEU A 52 -10.03 12.16 9.78
CA LEU A 52 -10.15 13.58 10.11
C LEU A 52 -9.99 14.47 8.88
N GLU A 53 -8.96 14.24 8.10
CA GLU A 53 -8.59 15.05 6.94
C GLU A 53 -9.63 15.00 5.85
N TYR A 54 -10.20 13.81 5.58
CA TYR A 54 -11.21 13.60 4.56
C TYR A 54 -12.65 13.68 5.07
N GLY A 55 -12.85 14.22 6.28
CA GLY A 55 -14.18 14.53 6.82
C GLY A 55 -15.05 13.30 7.02
N TYR A 56 -14.46 12.17 7.48
CA TYR A 56 -15.22 10.96 7.77
C TYR A 56 -16.36 11.21 8.74
N ARG A 57 -17.55 10.74 8.38
CA ARG A 57 -18.76 10.75 9.24
C ARG A 57 -19.47 9.41 9.11
N PHE A 58 -19.69 8.75 10.23
CA PHE A 58 -20.38 7.47 10.32
C PHE A 58 -21.86 7.64 10.63
N PHE A 59 -22.71 6.79 10.03
CA PHE A 59 -24.16 6.78 10.23
C PHE A 59 -24.59 5.46 10.89
N PRO A 60 -24.70 5.41 12.21
CA PRO A 60 -24.88 4.18 12.97
C PRO A 60 -26.23 3.49 12.69
N GLU A 61 -27.31 4.25 12.40
CA GLU A 61 -28.62 3.68 12.11
C GLU A 61 -28.60 2.84 10.83
N ALA A 62 -27.95 3.34 9.78
CA ALA A 62 -27.80 2.60 8.52
C ALA A 62 -26.96 1.34 8.71
N TYR A 63 -25.89 1.42 9.52
CA TYR A 63 -25.07 0.25 9.85
C TYR A 63 -25.86 -0.80 10.65
N ALA A 64 -26.66 -0.38 11.65
CA ALA A 64 -27.48 -1.27 12.45
C ALA A 64 -28.53 -1.99 11.58
N ALA A 65 -29.15 -1.29 10.64
CA ALA A 65 -30.12 -1.88 9.70
C ALA A 65 -29.48 -2.95 8.80
N LEU A 66 -28.24 -2.73 8.35
CA LEU A 66 -27.49 -3.72 7.59
C LEU A 66 -27.06 -4.90 8.46
N GLN A 67 -26.62 -4.65 9.69
CA GLN A 67 -26.21 -5.67 10.66
C GLN A 67 -27.38 -6.60 11.03
N ALA A 68 -28.60 -6.08 11.12
CA ALA A 68 -29.80 -6.90 11.40
C ALA A 68 -30.04 -8.00 10.34
N LEU A 69 -29.58 -7.81 9.10
CA LEU A 69 -29.63 -8.87 8.09
C LEU A 69 -28.76 -10.08 8.44
N CYS A 70 -27.78 -9.92 9.32
CA CYS A 70 -26.88 -11.01 9.74
C CYS A 70 -27.55 -12.02 10.67
N ASP A 71 -28.71 -11.70 11.23
CA ASP A 71 -29.51 -12.62 12.03
C ASP A 71 -30.09 -13.75 11.16
N ASP A 72 -30.41 -13.44 9.90
CA ASP A 72 -31.00 -14.38 8.94
C ASP A 72 -30.01 -14.88 7.86
N TYR A 73 -29.00 -14.08 7.54
CA TYR A 73 -28.10 -14.34 6.41
C TYR A 73 -26.63 -14.18 6.78
N PHE A 74 -25.79 -15.12 6.40
CA PHE A 74 -24.34 -14.95 6.53
C PHE A 74 -23.84 -13.80 5.64
N PRO A 75 -23.03 -12.88 6.15
CA PRO A 75 -22.56 -11.69 5.43
C PRO A 75 -21.91 -11.96 4.07
N THR A 76 -21.19 -13.09 3.95
CA THR A 76 -20.55 -13.49 2.70
C THR A 76 -21.44 -14.32 1.78
N SER A 77 -22.69 -14.59 2.18
CA SER A 77 -23.62 -15.35 1.37
C SER A 77 -24.19 -14.49 0.23
N ARG A 78 -24.53 -15.16 -0.87
CA ARG A 78 -25.25 -14.50 -1.96
C ARG A 78 -26.60 -13.96 -1.51
N ALA A 79 -27.28 -14.66 -0.60
CA ALA A 79 -28.58 -14.25 -0.06
C ALA A 79 -28.48 -12.92 0.70
N PHE A 80 -27.45 -12.75 1.52
CA PHE A 80 -27.16 -11.47 2.18
C PHE A 80 -26.98 -10.35 1.15
N TYR A 81 -26.13 -10.57 0.15
CA TYR A 81 -25.88 -9.57 -0.90
C TYR A 81 -27.16 -9.16 -1.64
N GLU A 82 -27.99 -10.14 -2.06
CA GLU A 82 -29.23 -9.86 -2.78
C GLU A 82 -30.23 -9.02 -1.96
N LYS A 83 -30.18 -9.10 -0.62
CA LYS A 83 -30.96 -8.25 0.28
C LYS A 83 -30.32 -6.89 0.49
N ALA A 84 -29.02 -6.90 0.80
CA ALA A 84 -28.29 -5.70 1.15
C ALA A 84 -28.09 -4.72 -0.03
N LYS A 85 -28.02 -5.20 -1.28
CA LYS A 85 -27.89 -4.34 -2.47
C LYS A 85 -29.08 -3.39 -2.71
N GLU A 86 -30.23 -3.71 -2.12
CA GLU A 86 -31.42 -2.86 -2.21
C GLU A 86 -31.41 -1.71 -1.19
N LEU A 87 -30.54 -1.79 -0.17
CA LEU A 87 -30.37 -0.77 0.85
C LEU A 87 -29.50 0.35 0.33
N LYS A 88 -30.00 1.58 0.34
CA LYS A 88 -29.33 2.76 -0.26
C LYS A 88 -28.91 3.81 0.75
N GLU A 89 -29.16 3.58 2.02
CA GLU A 89 -28.78 4.54 3.06
C GLU A 89 -27.24 4.62 3.17
N PRO A 90 -26.68 5.83 3.34
CA PRO A 90 -25.26 6.00 3.54
C PRO A 90 -24.81 5.37 4.87
N LEU A 91 -23.73 4.61 4.85
CA LEU A 91 -23.04 4.09 6.03
C LEU A 91 -22.04 5.09 6.58
N PHE A 92 -21.36 5.76 5.68
CA PHE A 92 -20.41 6.83 6.05
C PHE A 92 -20.15 7.77 4.87
N HIS A 93 -19.62 8.93 5.21
CA HIS A 93 -19.18 9.97 4.28
C HIS A 93 -17.64 10.11 4.34
N VAL A 94 -16.97 10.24 3.21
CA VAL A 94 -15.52 10.50 3.08
C VAL A 94 -15.25 11.27 1.80
N ASP A 95 -14.43 12.31 1.86
CA ASP A 95 -13.95 13.07 0.69
C ASP A 95 -15.08 13.55 -0.25
N GLY A 96 -16.15 14.10 0.35
CA GLY A 96 -17.28 14.61 -0.41
C GLY A 96 -18.21 13.53 -1.00
N ARG A 97 -18.03 12.25 -0.67
CA ARG A 97 -18.80 11.11 -1.21
C ARG A 97 -19.44 10.30 -0.10
N ASP A 98 -20.66 9.82 -0.37
CA ASP A 98 -21.38 8.89 0.49
C ASP A 98 -21.13 7.45 0.04
N PHE A 99 -20.89 6.59 1.00
CA PHE A 99 -20.71 5.14 0.81
C PHE A 99 -21.90 4.42 1.44
N THR A 100 -22.65 3.70 0.62
CA THR A 100 -23.93 3.12 1.01
C THR A 100 -23.80 1.70 1.57
N GLN A 101 -24.89 1.22 2.16
CA GLN A 101 -25.04 -0.18 2.58
C GLN A 101 -24.80 -1.15 1.40
N ALA A 102 -25.29 -0.82 0.21
CA ALA A 102 -25.10 -1.62 -1.00
C ALA A 102 -23.63 -1.68 -1.43
N ASP A 103 -22.88 -0.57 -1.32
CA ASP A 103 -21.45 -0.53 -1.64
C ASP A 103 -20.64 -1.43 -0.70
N PHE A 104 -20.96 -1.41 0.59
CA PHE A 104 -20.31 -2.27 1.57
C PHE A 104 -20.68 -3.76 1.36
N ALA A 105 -21.93 -4.07 1.06
CA ALA A 105 -22.32 -5.44 0.73
C ALA A 105 -21.58 -5.96 -0.52
N TYR A 106 -21.39 -5.10 -1.52
CA TYR A 106 -20.57 -5.43 -2.69
C TYR A 106 -19.11 -5.64 -2.35
N TYR A 107 -18.55 -4.82 -1.46
CA TYR A 107 -17.18 -4.99 -0.95
C TYR A 107 -17.01 -6.36 -0.27
N ILE A 108 -17.92 -6.74 0.65
CA ILE A 108 -17.90 -8.06 1.32
C ILE A 108 -17.90 -9.18 0.28
N GLN A 109 -18.77 -9.11 -0.72
CA GLN A 109 -18.93 -10.18 -1.70
C GLN A 109 -17.68 -10.38 -2.57
N ARG A 110 -16.96 -9.31 -2.89
CA ARG A 110 -15.76 -9.37 -3.74
C ARG A 110 -14.47 -9.69 -2.99
N SER A 111 -14.47 -9.54 -1.69
CA SER A 111 -13.29 -9.75 -0.87
C SER A 111 -13.10 -11.24 -0.56
N PRO A 112 -11.86 -11.75 -0.53
CA PRO A 112 -11.57 -13.16 -0.29
C PRO A 112 -11.65 -13.52 1.19
N PHE A 113 -12.75 -13.13 1.87
CA PHE A 113 -12.95 -13.48 3.26
C PHE A 113 -13.22 -14.97 3.42
N SER A 114 -12.46 -15.61 4.33
CA SER A 114 -12.65 -17.02 4.63
C SER A 114 -13.94 -17.21 5.42
N THR A 115 -14.81 -18.09 4.95
CA THR A 115 -16.11 -18.42 5.58
C THR A 115 -16.01 -19.22 6.88
N LYS A 116 -14.82 -19.46 7.41
CA LYS A 116 -14.63 -20.48 8.46
C LYS A 116 -14.85 -20.02 9.90
N THR A 117 -14.94 -18.74 10.19
CA THR A 117 -15.13 -18.28 11.57
C THR A 117 -15.85 -16.93 11.57
N TYR A 118 -17.18 -16.97 11.68
CA TYR A 118 -17.95 -15.76 11.97
C TYR A 118 -18.09 -15.61 13.47
N SER A 119 -17.30 -14.74 14.07
CA SER A 119 -17.61 -14.15 15.36
C SER A 119 -18.60 -13.01 15.14
N GLY A 120 -19.34 -12.60 16.17
CA GLY A 120 -20.21 -11.43 16.11
C GLY A 120 -19.49 -10.13 15.70
N ASP A 121 -18.14 -10.14 15.73
CA ASP A 121 -17.28 -9.03 15.36
C ASP A 121 -16.92 -8.98 13.86
N PHE A 122 -17.21 -10.02 13.06
CA PHE A 122 -16.83 -10.09 11.65
C PHE A 122 -17.30 -8.86 10.85
N MET A 123 -18.57 -8.50 10.99
CA MET A 123 -19.11 -7.32 10.26
C MET A 123 -18.37 -6.03 10.63
N ARG A 124 -17.99 -5.88 11.90
CA ARG A 124 -17.23 -4.73 12.37
C ARG A 124 -15.81 -4.72 11.84
N GLU A 125 -15.13 -5.86 11.92
CA GLU A 125 -13.76 -5.99 11.41
C GLU A 125 -13.70 -5.69 9.90
N VAL A 126 -14.63 -6.22 9.12
CA VAL A 126 -14.71 -5.99 7.68
C VAL A 126 -15.12 -4.55 7.37
N PHE A 127 -15.98 -3.93 8.19
CA PHE A 127 -16.35 -2.53 8.04
C PHE A 127 -15.14 -1.61 8.30
N ASP A 128 -14.35 -1.88 9.33
CA ASP A 128 -13.14 -1.12 9.63
C ASP A 128 -12.10 -1.24 8.50
N LEU A 129 -11.96 -2.43 7.89
CA LEU A 129 -11.13 -2.64 6.70
C LEU A 129 -11.67 -1.84 5.49
N TYR A 130 -12.97 -1.86 5.27
CA TYR A 130 -13.60 -1.12 4.17
C TYR A 130 -13.37 0.39 4.30
N VAL A 131 -13.59 0.95 5.50
CA VAL A 131 -13.33 2.37 5.78
C VAL A 131 -11.84 2.70 5.55
N ARG A 132 -10.93 1.84 6.01
CA ARG A 132 -9.48 2.00 5.79
C ARG A 132 -9.13 2.04 4.31
N ASP A 133 -9.67 1.11 3.52
CA ASP A 133 -9.43 1.06 2.08
C ASP A 133 -9.90 2.34 1.39
N ILE A 134 -11.08 2.83 1.77
CA ILE A 134 -11.65 4.07 1.21
C ILE A 134 -10.83 5.30 1.58
N VAL A 135 -10.44 5.47 2.85
CA VAL A 135 -9.63 6.65 3.25
C VAL A 135 -8.21 6.59 2.67
N THR A 136 -7.67 5.39 2.50
CA THR A 136 -6.37 5.19 1.83
C THR A 136 -6.45 5.54 0.35
N GLU A 137 -7.54 5.18 -0.31
CA GLU A 137 -7.77 5.54 -1.72
C GLU A 137 -8.00 7.04 -1.90
N ALA A 138 -8.72 7.68 -0.98
CA ALA A 138 -8.86 9.14 -0.95
C ALA A 138 -7.48 9.82 -0.84
N GLU A 139 -6.62 9.37 0.08
CA GLU A 139 -5.25 9.89 0.20
C GLU A 139 -4.44 9.66 -1.08
N ARG A 140 -4.49 8.45 -1.64
CA ARG A 140 -3.79 8.11 -2.88
C ARG A 140 -4.20 9.00 -4.05
N SER A 141 -5.50 9.26 -4.18
CA SER A 141 -6.06 10.08 -5.25
C SER A 141 -5.66 11.56 -5.13
N ASN A 142 -5.36 12.01 -3.92
CA ASN A 142 -4.98 13.39 -3.62
C ASN A 142 -3.46 13.60 -3.50
N LEU A 143 -2.64 12.53 -3.63
CA LEU A 143 -1.18 12.61 -3.46
C LEU A 143 -0.51 13.64 -4.40
N GLU A 144 -0.91 13.67 -5.67
CA GLU A 144 -0.31 14.60 -6.65
C GLU A 144 -0.61 16.06 -6.33
N GLN A 145 -1.76 16.34 -5.68
CA GLN A 145 -2.13 17.70 -5.27
C GLN A 145 -1.41 18.11 -3.98
N LYS A 146 -1.22 17.18 -3.05
CA LYS A 146 -0.53 17.41 -1.78
C LYS A 146 0.99 17.49 -1.93
N HIS A 147 1.54 16.76 -2.88
CA HIS A 147 2.96 16.58 -3.11
C HIS A 147 3.32 16.99 -4.53
N PRO A 148 3.68 18.28 -4.76
CA PRO A 148 3.99 18.79 -6.10
C PRO A 148 5.14 18.06 -6.80
N GLU A 149 5.99 17.37 -6.06
CA GLU A 149 7.06 16.52 -6.58
C GLU A 149 6.57 15.17 -7.16
N MET A 150 5.39 14.70 -6.77
CA MET A 150 4.85 13.40 -7.21
C MET A 150 4.62 13.30 -8.72
N PRO A 151 4.02 14.29 -9.39
CA PRO A 151 3.85 14.23 -10.84
C PRO A 151 5.18 14.10 -11.59
N LEU A 152 6.24 14.79 -11.13
CA LEU A 152 7.57 14.69 -11.71
C LEU A 152 8.16 13.28 -11.49
N LEU A 153 8.06 12.74 -10.29
CA LEU A 153 8.50 11.39 -9.96
C LEU A 153 7.75 10.33 -10.79
N MET A 154 6.44 10.47 -10.93
CA MET A 154 5.61 9.57 -11.73
C MET A 154 5.96 9.64 -13.22
N GLN A 155 6.29 10.83 -13.72
CA GLN A 155 6.78 11.00 -15.08
C GLN A 155 8.14 10.32 -15.27
N GLU A 156 9.08 10.53 -14.36
CA GLU A 156 10.40 9.89 -14.40
C GLU A 156 10.30 8.35 -14.41
N TYR A 157 9.43 7.77 -13.58
CA TYR A 157 9.15 6.33 -13.60
C TYR A 157 8.56 5.86 -14.93
N ARG A 158 7.60 6.60 -15.47
CA ARG A 158 6.99 6.29 -16.78
C ARG A 158 8.03 6.32 -17.88
N ASP A 159 8.83 7.37 -17.93
CA ASP A 159 9.88 7.55 -18.92
C ASP A 159 10.94 6.45 -18.79
N GLY A 160 11.30 6.07 -17.57
CA GLY A 160 12.19 4.95 -17.29
C GLY A 160 11.67 3.61 -17.79
N ILE A 161 10.38 3.31 -17.57
CA ILE A 161 9.73 2.09 -18.07
C ILE A 161 9.69 2.08 -19.59
N LEU A 162 9.33 3.21 -20.23
CA LEU A 162 9.31 3.32 -21.69
C LEU A 162 10.70 3.18 -22.28
N LEU A 163 11.70 3.79 -21.67
CA LEU A 163 13.10 3.67 -22.08
C LEU A 163 13.58 2.22 -21.97
N PHE A 164 13.26 1.55 -20.85
CA PHE A 164 13.60 0.14 -20.66
C PHE A 164 12.98 -0.73 -21.76
N GLU A 165 11.67 -0.58 -22.01
CA GLU A 165 10.95 -1.37 -23.00
C GLU A 165 11.50 -1.16 -24.41
N ILE A 166 11.72 0.10 -24.83
CA ILE A 166 12.26 0.37 -26.15
C ILE A 166 13.72 -0.10 -26.29
N SER A 167 14.52 0.01 -25.21
CA SER A 167 15.89 -0.50 -25.20
C SER A 167 15.92 -2.03 -25.31
N ASN A 168 14.97 -2.69 -24.64
CA ASN A 168 14.82 -4.14 -24.76
C ASN A 168 14.47 -4.55 -26.19
N GLN A 169 13.51 -3.89 -26.82
CA GLN A 169 13.10 -4.19 -28.20
C GLN A 169 14.20 -3.87 -29.21
N LYS A 170 14.93 -2.79 -29.05
CA LYS A 170 15.92 -2.31 -30.02
C LYS A 170 17.30 -2.97 -29.87
N VAL A 171 17.65 -3.37 -28.64
CA VAL A 171 19.02 -3.78 -28.29
C VAL A 171 19.05 -5.09 -27.50
N TRP A 172 18.44 -5.12 -26.32
CA TRP A 172 18.74 -6.18 -25.34
C TRP A 172 18.10 -7.54 -25.66
N SER A 173 17.02 -7.57 -26.43
CA SER A 173 16.42 -8.82 -26.90
C SER A 173 17.23 -9.51 -28.02
N HIS A 174 18.28 -8.84 -28.57
CA HIS A 174 19.16 -9.39 -29.58
C HIS A 174 20.35 -10.14 -28.96
N PRO A 175 21.04 -11.00 -29.76
CA PRO A 175 22.24 -11.69 -29.27
C PRO A 175 23.30 -10.73 -28.73
N ALA A 176 23.95 -11.10 -27.62
CA ALA A 176 24.90 -10.23 -26.93
C ALA A 176 26.04 -9.68 -27.83
N ALA A 177 26.44 -10.45 -28.86
CA ALA A 177 27.46 -10.02 -29.80
C ALA A 177 27.00 -8.84 -30.68
N GLU A 178 25.70 -8.64 -30.88
CA GLU A 178 25.12 -7.61 -31.74
C GLU A 178 24.71 -6.35 -30.95
N GLN A 179 24.44 -6.50 -29.66
CA GLN A 179 23.89 -5.44 -28.83
C GLN A 179 24.67 -4.12 -28.90
N LYS A 180 26.00 -4.20 -28.81
CA LYS A 180 26.86 -3.01 -28.84
C LYS A 180 26.78 -2.24 -30.17
N ALA A 181 26.64 -2.95 -31.28
CA ALA A 181 26.52 -2.35 -32.61
C ALA A 181 25.14 -1.71 -32.80
N LEU A 182 24.08 -2.41 -32.33
CA LEU A 182 22.70 -1.93 -32.36
C LEU A 182 22.53 -0.67 -31.49
N GLU A 183 23.07 -0.69 -30.28
CA GLU A 183 23.03 0.48 -29.37
C GLU A 183 23.72 1.70 -30.02
N LYS A 184 24.91 1.51 -30.58
CA LYS A 184 25.63 2.60 -31.25
C LYS A 184 24.83 3.16 -32.43
N ALA A 185 24.30 2.31 -33.27
CA ALA A 185 23.52 2.72 -34.43
C ALA A 185 22.23 3.47 -34.00
N TRP A 186 21.59 3.00 -32.96
CA TRP A 186 20.40 3.64 -32.40
C TRP A 186 20.71 5.03 -31.79
N ILE A 187 21.80 5.15 -31.04
CA ILE A 187 22.25 6.44 -30.49
C ILE A 187 22.59 7.42 -31.61
N GLU A 188 23.23 6.98 -32.69
CA GLU A 188 23.53 7.81 -33.86
C GLU A 188 22.25 8.27 -34.59
N GLU A 189 21.22 7.42 -34.68
CA GLU A 189 19.90 7.76 -35.20
C GLU A 189 19.23 8.82 -34.33
N LEU A 190 19.22 8.64 -33.01
CA LEU A 190 18.65 9.57 -32.06
C LEU A 190 19.33 10.93 -32.10
N ASN A 191 20.66 11.00 -32.15
CA ASN A 191 21.41 12.24 -32.24
C ASN A 191 21.13 13.01 -33.55
N ARG A 192 20.86 12.32 -34.64
CA ARG A 192 20.44 12.96 -35.90
C ARG A 192 19.03 13.54 -35.80
N LYS A 193 18.13 12.83 -35.14
CA LYS A 193 16.71 13.21 -35.02
C LYS A 193 16.49 14.26 -33.96
N TYR A 194 17.26 14.18 -32.88
CA TYR A 194 17.15 15.04 -31.71
C TYR A 194 18.54 15.56 -31.33
N PRO A 195 19.01 16.64 -31.97
CA PRO A 195 20.33 17.19 -31.67
C PRO A 195 20.39 17.72 -30.23
N VAL A 196 21.45 17.36 -29.52
CA VAL A 196 21.66 17.72 -28.10
C VAL A 196 22.69 18.83 -28.02
N GLU A 197 22.35 19.95 -27.40
CA GLU A 197 23.29 21.03 -27.03
C GLU A 197 23.66 20.91 -25.55
N VAL A 198 24.95 20.75 -25.27
CA VAL A 198 25.47 20.65 -23.89
C VAL A 198 26.00 21.99 -23.42
N ASN A 199 25.45 22.55 -22.35
CA ASN A 199 25.97 23.73 -21.70
C ASN A 199 27.15 23.40 -20.80
N TRP A 200 28.34 23.30 -21.38
CA TRP A 200 29.58 22.94 -20.69
C TRP A 200 29.96 23.92 -19.57
N LYS A 201 29.51 25.18 -19.63
CA LYS A 201 29.80 26.17 -18.58
C LYS A 201 29.03 25.85 -17.28
N VAL A 202 27.83 25.33 -17.39
CA VAL A 202 27.01 24.91 -16.25
C VAL A 202 27.52 23.57 -15.71
N LEU A 203 27.78 22.59 -16.59
CA LEU A 203 28.24 21.26 -16.21
C LEU A 203 29.56 21.30 -15.40
N LYS A 204 30.51 22.19 -15.78
CA LYS A 204 31.78 22.36 -15.05
C LYS A 204 31.64 22.98 -13.65
N LYS A 205 30.48 23.53 -13.30
CA LYS A 205 30.21 24.10 -11.96
C LYS A 205 29.60 23.07 -10.99
N LEU A 206 29.23 21.90 -11.49
CA LEU A 206 28.63 20.82 -10.70
C LEU A 206 29.66 19.81 -10.16
N ASN A 207 30.94 19.98 -10.53
CA ASN A 207 32.07 19.18 -10.03
C ASN A 207 32.84 19.93 -8.95
#